data_37512c79c550dd17a7952c0ab2007e53
#
_entry.id   37512c79c550dd17a7952c0ab2007e53
#
_cell.length_a   1.000
_cell.length_b   1.000
_cell.length_c   1.000
_cell.angle_alpha   90.00
_cell.angle_beta   90.00
_cell.angle_gamma   90.00
#
_symmetry.space_group_name_H-M   'P 1'
#
loop_
_entity.id
_entity.type
_entity.pdbx_description
1 polymer ?
#
loop_
_entity_poly.entity_id
_entity_poly.type
_entity_poly.pdbx_seq_one_letter_code
_entity_poly.pdbx_strand_id
1 'polypeptide(L)'
;VKHHSTLHITVRGPRGIERGLLIAERNGLREHVVLTFQDGVAHHELPTDDTWVAGVRLRALAVHGDKSAPPVLLEAQASVKGETDSLRLRVQIEAPKEAGPRAQVPITVRVTDRATGAASIGARVSLWVVDEAAMDFTQAMVTPDRTSQSFVSHFLPRHRIETSRRDSFATLLRPYVRQAQEPWQPA
;
A
#
# COMPACT_ATOMS: atom_id res chain seq x y z
N VAL A 1 3.46 1.20 -8.27
CA VAL A 1 4.87 1.68 -8.36
C VAL A 1 5.78 0.48 -8.30
N LYS A 2 6.78 0.44 -9.15
CA LYS A 2 7.82 -0.60 -9.15
C LYS A 2 8.78 -0.37 -7.98
N HIS A 3 9.34 -1.46 -7.44
CA HIS A 3 10.45 -1.38 -6.48
C HIS A 3 11.70 -0.82 -7.16
N HIS A 4 12.55 -0.20 -6.38
CA HIS A 4 13.80 0.41 -6.86
C HIS A 4 13.59 1.38 -8.03
N SER A 5 12.50 2.15 -7.96
CA SER A 5 12.19 3.22 -8.89
C SER A 5 12.00 4.55 -8.14
N THR A 6 11.87 5.63 -8.88
CA THR A 6 11.59 6.95 -8.30
C THR A 6 10.11 7.27 -8.46
N LEU A 7 9.46 7.65 -7.37
CA LEU A 7 8.11 8.17 -7.37
C LEU A 7 8.16 9.69 -7.49
N HIS A 8 7.64 10.22 -8.59
CA HIS A 8 7.51 11.67 -8.77
C HIS A 8 6.18 12.14 -8.18
N ILE A 9 6.28 13.05 -7.21
CA ILE A 9 5.13 13.56 -6.47
C ILE A 9 4.96 15.04 -6.82
N THR A 10 3.75 15.41 -7.21
CA THR A 10 3.35 16.80 -7.41
C THR A 10 2.24 17.14 -6.42
N VAL A 11 2.50 18.12 -5.57
CA VAL A 11 1.51 18.64 -4.63
C VAL A 11 1.04 20.01 -5.12
N ARG A 12 -0.27 20.18 -5.19
CA ARG A 12 -0.90 21.45 -5.61
C ARG A 12 -1.70 22.03 -4.46
N GLY A 13 -1.56 23.30 -4.23
CA GLY A 13 -2.28 24.07 -3.22
C GLY A 13 -2.62 25.46 -3.70
N PRO A 14 -3.32 26.26 -2.89
CA PRO A 14 -3.57 27.67 -3.18
C PRO A 14 -2.27 28.46 -3.38
N ARG A 15 -2.37 29.55 -4.14
CA ARG A 15 -1.26 30.51 -4.21
C ARG A 15 -1.01 31.12 -2.84
N GLY A 16 0.24 31.48 -2.56
CA GLY A 16 0.64 32.05 -1.27
C GLY A 16 1.10 31.03 -0.23
N ILE A 17 1.01 29.73 -0.53
CA ILE A 17 1.71 28.72 0.26
C ILE A 17 3.18 28.72 -0.14
N GLU A 18 4.07 28.92 0.84
CA GLU A 18 5.51 28.88 0.62
C GLU A 18 6.09 27.51 1.01
N ARG A 19 5.60 26.94 2.10
CA ARG A 19 6.11 25.69 2.65
C ARG A 19 5.00 24.72 3.04
N GLY A 20 5.31 23.45 2.97
CA GLY A 20 4.47 22.36 3.44
C GLY A 20 5.31 21.17 3.90
N LEU A 21 4.65 20.16 4.40
CA LEU A 21 5.26 18.93 4.85
C LEU A 21 4.66 17.78 4.05
N LEU A 22 5.51 16.99 3.38
CA LEU A 22 5.12 15.71 2.79
C LEU A 22 5.53 14.60 3.75
N ILE A 23 4.62 13.69 3.99
CA ILE A 23 4.79 12.54 4.88
C ILE A 23 4.46 11.28 4.08
N ALA A 24 5.36 10.30 4.11
CA ALA A 24 5.13 8.96 3.62
C ALA A 24 4.96 8.02 4.81
N GLU A 25 3.81 7.35 4.89
CA GLU A 25 3.43 6.51 6.03
C GLU A 25 3.09 5.09 5.59
N ARG A 26 3.60 4.12 6.35
CA ARG A 26 3.22 2.72 6.29
C ARG A 26 3.65 2.04 7.58
N ASN A 27 2.69 1.61 8.41
CA ASN A 27 2.99 1.08 9.74
C ASN A 27 3.89 2.01 10.57
N GLY A 28 3.62 3.30 10.48
CA GLY A 28 4.43 4.37 11.05
C GLY A 28 5.02 5.29 9.98
N LEU A 29 5.75 6.28 10.45
CA LEU A 29 6.45 7.24 9.61
C LEU A 29 7.59 6.54 8.85
N ARG A 30 7.63 6.68 7.53
CA ARG A 30 8.71 6.19 6.68
C ARG A 30 9.66 7.31 6.32
N GLU A 31 9.09 8.37 5.84
CA GLU A 31 9.84 9.54 5.40
C GLU A 31 9.01 10.80 5.57
N HIS A 32 9.70 11.89 5.80
CA HIS A 32 9.08 13.22 5.79
C HIS A 32 10.04 14.22 5.16
N VAL A 33 9.47 15.15 4.42
CA VAL A 33 10.25 16.22 3.77
C VAL A 33 9.48 17.52 3.77
N VAL A 34 10.20 18.61 3.94
CA VAL A 34 9.64 19.96 3.80
C VAL A 34 9.56 20.29 2.31
N LEU A 35 8.35 20.53 1.84
CA LEU A 35 8.10 21.00 0.48
C LEU A 35 8.25 22.51 0.39
N THR A 36 8.86 22.99 -0.69
CA THR A 36 8.84 24.40 -1.07
C THR A 36 7.91 24.56 -2.25
N PHE A 37 6.94 25.44 -2.13
CA PHE A 37 5.95 25.72 -3.16
C PHE A 37 6.39 26.92 -4.00
N GLN A 38 6.19 26.80 -5.30
CA GLN A 38 6.31 27.89 -6.27
C GLN A 38 4.96 28.01 -6.99
N ASP A 39 4.33 29.15 -6.89
CA ASP A 39 2.99 29.40 -7.46
C ASP A 39 1.93 28.35 -7.09
N GLY A 40 2.00 27.84 -5.86
CA GLY A 40 1.07 26.83 -5.35
C GLY A 40 1.39 25.40 -5.79
N VAL A 41 2.57 25.16 -6.37
CA VAL A 41 3.00 23.80 -6.79
C VAL A 41 4.33 23.44 -6.14
N ALA A 42 4.42 22.24 -5.61
CA ALA A 42 5.65 21.64 -5.12
C ALA A 42 5.89 20.30 -5.79
N HIS A 43 7.15 19.99 -6.07
CA HIS A 43 7.61 18.71 -6.64
C HIS A 43 8.56 18.04 -5.66
N HIS A 44 8.45 16.73 -5.58
CA HIS A 44 9.36 15.91 -4.79
C HIS A 44 9.56 14.55 -5.45
N GLU A 45 10.77 14.04 -5.37
CA GLU A 45 11.14 12.71 -5.84
C GLU A 45 11.45 11.82 -4.65
N LEU A 46 10.79 10.67 -4.60
CA LEU A 46 10.88 9.74 -3.49
C LEU A 46 11.35 8.38 -4.03
N PRO A 47 12.54 7.90 -3.62
CA PRO A 47 13.00 6.58 -4.02
C PRO A 47 12.14 5.50 -3.39
N THR A 48 11.86 4.45 -4.14
CA THR A 48 11.07 3.31 -3.66
C THR A 48 11.98 2.09 -3.48
N ASP A 49 11.79 1.35 -2.41
CA ASP A 49 12.51 0.13 -2.08
C ASP A 49 11.55 -1.05 -1.87
N ASP A 50 12.09 -2.20 -1.47
CA ASP A 50 11.31 -3.42 -1.21
C ASP A 50 10.25 -3.26 -0.10
N THR A 51 10.38 -2.25 0.73
CA THR A 51 9.41 -1.98 1.80
C THR A 51 8.13 -1.32 1.28
N TRP A 52 8.10 -0.90 0.01
CA TRP A 52 6.94 -0.31 -0.66
C TRP A 52 5.93 -1.36 -1.16
N VAL A 53 6.26 -2.61 -1.04
CA VAL A 53 5.34 -3.73 -1.30
C VAL A 53 4.01 -3.47 -0.63
N ALA A 54 2.89 -3.65 -1.08
CA ALA A 54 1.57 -3.34 -0.52
C ALA A 54 1.21 -1.83 -0.42
N GLY A 55 2.11 -0.93 -0.82
CA GLY A 55 1.83 0.48 -0.96
C GLY A 55 2.15 1.35 0.26
N VAL A 56 2.03 2.65 0.06
CA VAL A 56 2.34 3.70 1.03
C VAL A 56 1.25 4.76 0.95
N ARG A 57 0.92 5.38 2.05
CA ARG A 57 0.10 6.57 2.10
C ARG A 57 1.00 7.80 2.11
N LEU A 58 0.70 8.71 1.21
CA LEU A 58 1.29 10.04 1.18
C LEU A 58 0.29 11.03 1.77
N ARG A 59 0.79 11.90 2.61
CA ARG A 59 0.04 13.01 3.18
C ARG A 59 0.83 14.29 2.98
N ALA A 60 0.21 15.30 2.42
CA ALA A 60 0.77 16.63 2.31
C ALA A 60 0.01 17.56 3.24
N LEU A 61 0.74 18.34 4.04
CA LEU A 61 0.21 19.31 4.98
C LEU A 61 0.81 20.68 4.64
N ALA A 62 0.01 21.72 4.69
CA ALA A 62 0.49 23.08 4.56
C ALA A 62 -0.38 24.02 5.40
N VAL A 63 0.18 25.12 5.83
CA VAL A 63 -0.57 26.18 6.50
C VAL A 63 -0.74 27.32 5.51
N HIS A 64 -1.96 27.74 5.32
CA HIS A 64 -2.31 28.90 4.49
C HIS A 64 -3.01 29.95 5.35
N GLY A 65 -2.60 31.16 5.21
CA GLY A 65 -3.21 32.30 5.88
C GLY A 65 -2.41 33.58 5.60
N ASP A 66 -3.06 34.70 5.71
CA ASP A 66 -2.44 35.99 5.65
C ASP A 66 -2.56 36.72 7.00
N LYS A 67 -2.07 37.94 7.07
CA LYS A 67 -2.11 38.74 8.31
C LYS A 67 -3.54 39.14 8.72
N SER A 68 -4.51 38.99 7.83
CA SER A 68 -5.90 39.42 8.00
C SER A 68 -6.86 38.28 8.38
N ALA A 69 -6.42 37.01 8.24
CA ALA A 69 -7.24 35.84 8.51
C ALA A 69 -6.47 34.81 9.36
N PRO A 70 -7.16 34.05 10.21
CA PRO A 70 -6.53 32.99 10.97
C PRO A 70 -5.94 31.90 10.02
N PRO A 71 -4.78 31.32 10.38
CA PRO A 71 -4.14 30.31 9.56
C PRO A 71 -5.03 29.05 9.45
N VAL A 72 -5.15 28.53 8.24
CA VAL A 72 -5.90 27.31 7.92
C VAL A 72 -4.91 26.19 7.60
N LEU A 73 -5.07 25.04 8.25
CA LEU A 73 -4.34 23.84 7.90
C LEU A 73 -5.00 23.20 6.67
N LEU A 74 -4.22 23.05 5.63
CA LEU A 74 -4.59 22.31 4.42
C LEU A 74 -3.98 20.93 4.46
N GLU A 75 -4.76 19.94 4.08
CA GLU A 75 -4.34 18.54 4.03
C GLU A 75 -4.75 17.91 2.69
N ALA A 76 -3.83 17.17 2.08
CA ALA A 76 -4.09 16.32 0.94
C ALA A 76 -3.53 14.91 1.21
N GLN A 77 -4.22 13.89 0.71
CA GLN A 77 -3.82 12.50 0.87
C GLN A 77 -3.87 11.76 -0.45
N ALA A 78 -2.90 10.86 -0.65
CA ALA A 78 -2.88 9.91 -1.76
C ALA A 78 -2.39 8.55 -1.29
N SER A 79 -2.91 7.48 -1.90
CA SER A 79 -2.42 6.12 -1.65
C SER A 79 -1.68 5.64 -2.89
N VAL A 80 -0.44 5.22 -2.70
CA VAL A 80 0.41 4.66 -3.74
C VAL A 80 0.43 3.14 -3.56
N LYS A 81 0.00 2.40 -4.57
CA LYS A 81 0.06 0.93 -4.56
C LYS A 81 1.43 0.48 -5.05
N GLY A 82 2.12 -0.34 -4.26
CA GLY A 82 3.32 -1.03 -4.67
C GLY A 82 3.00 -2.21 -5.59
N GLU A 83 3.94 -2.57 -6.44
CA GLU A 83 3.88 -3.79 -7.23
C GLU A 83 4.06 -5.00 -6.32
N THR A 84 3.22 -6.01 -6.48
CA THR A 84 3.26 -7.23 -5.67
C THR A 84 3.71 -8.46 -6.43
N ASP A 85 4.02 -8.32 -7.72
CA ASP A 85 4.39 -9.47 -8.56
C ASP A 85 5.73 -10.09 -8.16
N SER A 86 6.65 -9.30 -7.63
CA SER A 86 7.92 -9.79 -7.05
C SER A 86 7.74 -10.69 -5.82
N LEU A 87 6.57 -10.64 -5.17
CA LEU A 87 6.22 -11.49 -4.03
C LEU A 87 5.40 -12.72 -4.43
N ARG A 88 5.08 -12.85 -5.70
CA ARG A 88 4.24 -13.94 -6.19
C ARG A 88 5.06 -15.04 -6.79
N LEU A 89 4.74 -16.26 -6.40
CA LEU A 89 5.26 -17.45 -7.04
C LEU A 89 4.25 -17.95 -8.09
N ARG A 90 4.79 -18.50 -9.17
CA ARG A 90 4.01 -19.25 -10.15
C ARG A 90 4.20 -20.71 -9.84
N VAL A 91 3.10 -21.41 -9.58
CA VAL A 91 3.09 -22.85 -9.38
C VAL A 91 2.48 -23.50 -10.63
N GLN A 92 3.18 -24.46 -11.20
CA GLN A 92 2.71 -25.28 -12.31
C GLN A 92 2.68 -26.74 -11.86
N ILE A 93 1.61 -27.41 -12.16
CA ILE A 93 1.41 -28.83 -11.86
C ILE A 93 1.26 -29.58 -13.17
N GLU A 94 2.09 -30.58 -13.37
CA GLU A 94 2.01 -31.50 -14.47
C GLU A 94 1.60 -32.87 -13.89
N ALA A 95 0.45 -33.40 -14.32
CA ALA A 95 -0.09 -34.67 -13.93
C ALA A 95 -0.83 -35.32 -15.12
N PRO A 96 -0.97 -36.60 -15.19
CA PRO A 96 -1.86 -37.26 -16.15
C PRO A 96 -3.30 -36.75 -16.00
N LYS A 97 -4.00 -36.64 -17.12
CA LYS A 97 -5.40 -36.18 -17.13
C LYS A 97 -6.35 -37.21 -16.47
N GLU A 98 -6.03 -38.47 -16.56
CA GLU A 98 -6.83 -39.57 -16.02
C GLU A 98 -5.92 -40.60 -15.37
N ALA A 99 -6.39 -41.20 -14.29
CA ALA A 99 -5.71 -42.29 -13.63
C ALA A 99 -6.72 -43.31 -13.10
N GLY A 100 -6.43 -44.59 -13.28
CA GLY A 100 -7.28 -45.67 -12.74
C GLY A 100 -7.12 -45.80 -11.21
N PRO A 101 -8.06 -46.50 -10.57
CA PRO A 101 -7.98 -46.82 -9.15
C PRO A 101 -6.65 -47.54 -8.81
N ARG A 102 -5.98 -47.11 -7.75
CA ARG A 102 -4.70 -47.65 -7.26
C ARG A 102 -3.52 -47.47 -8.21
N ALA A 103 -3.64 -46.64 -9.26
CA ALA A 103 -2.52 -46.35 -10.13
C ALA A 103 -1.50 -45.43 -9.39
N GLN A 104 -0.21 -45.63 -9.67
CA GLN A 104 0.83 -44.69 -9.28
C GLN A 104 0.88 -43.57 -10.31
N VAL A 105 0.61 -42.35 -9.86
CA VAL A 105 0.53 -41.17 -10.72
C VAL A 105 1.76 -40.29 -10.50
N PRO A 106 2.59 -40.08 -11.51
CA PRO A 106 3.67 -39.08 -11.40
C PRO A 106 3.08 -37.69 -11.42
N ILE A 107 3.44 -36.88 -10.42
CA ILE A 107 3.05 -35.48 -10.33
C ILE A 107 4.32 -34.64 -10.26
N THR A 108 4.49 -33.72 -11.21
CA THR A 108 5.60 -32.77 -11.21
C THR A 108 5.06 -31.40 -10.81
N VAL A 109 5.67 -30.82 -9.77
CA VAL A 109 5.35 -29.45 -9.32
C VAL A 109 6.55 -28.57 -9.60
N ARG A 110 6.35 -27.51 -10.37
CA ARG A 110 7.37 -26.51 -10.69
C ARG A 110 6.98 -25.18 -10.08
N VAL A 111 7.90 -24.60 -9.31
CA VAL A 111 7.70 -23.29 -8.66
C VAL A 111 8.73 -22.30 -9.19
N THR A 112 8.24 -21.20 -9.72
CA THR A 112 9.09 -20.12 -10.24
C THR A 112 8.66 -18.79 -9.65
N ASP A 113 9.59 -17.87 -9.54
CA ASP A 113 9.29 -16.48 -9.28
C ASP A 113 8.45 -15.91 -10.43
N ARG A 114 7.36 -15.21 -10.12
CA ARG A 114 6.43 -14.71 -11.13
C ARG A 114 7.01 -13.59 -11.98
N ALA A 115 7.84 -12.74 -11.37
CA ALA A 115 8.40 -11.57 -12.04
C ALA A 115 9.57 -11.95 -12.95
N THR A 116 10.44 -12.84 -12.48
CA THR A 116 11.68 -13.19 -13.17
C THR A 116 11.60 -14.51 -13.96
N GLY A 117 10.66 -15.39 -13.61
CA GLY A 117 10.58 -16.75 -14.15
C GLY A 117 11.65 -17.70 -13.61
N ALA A 118 12.54 -17.25 -12.74
CA ALA A 118 13.59 -18.07 -12.14
C ALA A 118 13.01 -19.14 -11.20
N ALA A 119 13.70 -20.28 -11.08
CA ALA A 119 13.29 -21.34 -10.16
C ALA A 119 13.35 -20.83 -8.71
N SER A 120 12.28 -21.04 -7.96
CA SER A 120 12.22 -20.68 -6.53
C SER A 120 12.79 -21.81 -5.68
N ILE A 121 14.08 -21.69 -5.33
CA ILE A 121 14.76 -22.68 -4.50
C ILE A 121 14.25 -22.56 -3.04
N GLY A 122 13.86 -23.70 -2.46
CA GLY A 122 13.38 -23.76 -1.07
C GLY A 122 11.91 -23.37 -0.89
N ALA A 123 11.16 -23.18 -1.96
CA ALA A 123 9.71 -22.98 -1.89
C ALA A 123 9.03 -24.15 -1.19
N ARG A 124 8.14 -23.88 -0.24
CA ARG A 124 7.30 -24.90 0.38
C ARG A 124 5.99 -25.01 -0.36
N VAL A 125 5.61 -26.20 -0.75
CA VAL A 125 4.39 -26.50 -1.51
C VAL A 125 3.55 -27.48 -0.71
N SER A 126 2.25 -27.18 -0.57
CA SER A 126 1.26 -28.14 -0.10
C SER A 126 0.49 -28.68 -1.30
N LEU A 127 0.43 -29.97 -1.46
CA LEU A 127 -0.28 -30.65 -2.54
C LEU A 127 -1.43 -31.47 -1.95
N TRP A 128 -2.62 -31.28 -2.50
CA TRP A 128 -3.79 -32.09 -2.21
C TRP A 128 -4.24 -32.80 -3.48
N VAL A 129 -4.56 -34.06 -3.35
CA VAL A 129 -5.18 -34.86 -4.40
C VAL A 129 -6.55 -35.27 -3.91
N VAL A 130 -7.58 -34.92 -4.66
CA VAL A 130 -8.98 -35.19 -4.31
C VAL A 130 -9.66 -35.85 -5.49
N ASP A 131 -10.56 -36.78 -5.22
CA ASP A 131 -11.41 -37.38 -6.22
C ASP A 131 -12.33 -36.33 -6.86
N GLU A 132 -12.46 -36.34 -8.18
CA GLU A 132 -13.27 -35.38 -8.93
C GLU A 132 -14.75 -35.43 -8.49
N ALA A 133 -15.28 -36.62 -8.25
CA ALA A 133 -16.64 -36.77 -7.74
C ALA A 133 -16.84 -36.14 -6.36
N ALA A 134 -15.82 -36.15 -5.51
CA ALA A 134 -15.88 -35.46 -4.21
C ALA A 134 -15.84 -33.92 -4.34
N MET A 135 -15.23 -33.40 -5.40
CA MET A 135 -15.20 -31.97 -5.66
C MET A 135 -16.55 -31.42 -6.11
N ASP A 136 -17.32 -32.20 -6.90
CA ASP A 136 -18.66 -31.80 -7.33
C ASP A 136 -19.64 -31.69 -6.17
N PHE A 137 -19.47 -32.47 -5.12
CA PHE A 137 -20.30 -32.43 -3.92
C PHE A 137 -20.02 -31.19 -3.03
N THR A 138 -18.82 -30.69 -3.04
CA THR A 138 -18.43 -29.64 -2.07
C THR A 138 -18.67 -28.22 -2.57
N GLN A 139 -18.93 -27.98 -3.87
CA GLN A 139 -19.04 -26.63 -4.49
C GLN A 139 -18.07 -25.59 -3.89
N ALA A 140 -17.24 -26.03 -2.97
CA ALA A 140 -16.22 -25.28 -2.28
C ALA A 140 -14.94 -25.27 -3.12
N MET A 141 -15.08 -25.03 -4.40
CA MET A 141 -13.94 -24.83 -5.25
C MET A 141 -13.21 -23.59 -4.77
N VAL A 142 -12.17 -23.82 -4.03
CA VAL A 142 -11.11 -22.86 -3.82
C VAL A 142 -10.48 -22.60 -5.18
N THR A 143 -11.04 -21.70 -5.95
CA THR A 143 -10.41 -21.30 -7.20
C THR A 143 -9.03 -20.72 -6.85
N PRO A 144 -7.95 -21.18 -7.52
CA PRO A 144 -6.57 -20.73 -7.22
C PRO A 144 -6.44 -19.22 -7.16
N ASP A 145 -7.23 -18.50 -7.92
CA ASP A 145 -7.24 -17.04 -7.97
C ASP A 145 -7.84 -16.41 -6.69
N ARG A 146 -8.86 -17.01 -6.11
CA ARG A 146 -9.40 -16.54 -4.82
C ARG A 146 -8.45 -16.81 -3.67
N THR A 147 -7.71 -17.91 -3.70
CA THR A 147 -6.73 -18.24 -2.66
C THR A 147 -5.55 -17.29 -2.70
N SER A 148 -5.05 -16.95 -3.87
CA SER A 148 -3.94 -15.98 -4.00
C SER A 148 -4.36 -14.56 -3.61
N GLN A 149 -5.58 -14.13 -3.95
CA GLN A 149 -6.11 -12.86 -3.51
C GLN A 149 -6.44 -12.83 -2.02
N SER A 150 -6.96 -13.94 -1.48
CA SER A 150 -7.22 -14.09 -0.06
C SER A 150 -5.92 -14.14 0.75
N PHE A 151 -4.89 -14.82 0.25
CA PHE A 151 -3.57 -14.85 0.88
C PHE A 151 -2.93 -13.46 0.89
N VAL A 152 -2.88 -12.78 -0.25
CA VAL A 152 -2.38 -11.41 -0.35
C VAL A 152 -3.20 -10.45 0.53
N SER A 153 -4.51 -10.66 0.65
CA SER A 153 -5.36 -9.82 1.50
C SER A 153 -5.30 -10.19 2.99
N HIS A 154 -4.91 -11.43 3.34
CA HIS A 154 -4.84 -11.90 4.73
C HIS A 154 -3.44 -11.80 5.34
N PHE A 155 -2.41 -12.09 4.56
CA PHE A 155 -1.01 -12.16 5.02
C PHE A 155 -0.14 -10.97 4.63
N LEU A 156 -0.48 -10.28 3.57
CA LEU A 156 -0.17 -8.86 3.54
C LEU A 156 -1.36 -8.21 4.24
N PRO A 157 -1.33 -8.04 5.54
CA PRO A 157 -2.44 -7.41 6.20
C PRO A 157 -2.76 -6.20 5.35
N ARG A 158 -4.02 -5.98 5.07
CA ARG A 158 -4.51 -4.63 4.84
C ARG A 158 -3.88 -3.88 5.99
N HIS A 159 -2.60 -3.56 5.80
CA HIS A 159 -1.89 -2.79 6.78
C HIS A 159 -2.76 -1.57 6.84
N ARG A 160 -3.63 -1.61 7.79
CA ARG A 160 -4.24 -0.42 8.29
C ARG A 160 -3.03 0.46 8.41
N ILE A 161 -2.87 1.31 7.39
CA ILE A 161 -1.89 2.36 7.49
C ILE A 161 -2.41 3.04 8.72
N GLU A 162 -1.84 2.66 9.87
CA GLU A 162 -2.10 3.39 11.09
C GLU A 162 -1.51 4.75 10.82
N THR A 163 -2.33 5.54 10.19
CA THR A 163 -2.13 6.96 10.17
C THR A 163 -1.90 7.31 11.62
N SER A 164 -0.76 7.93 11.89
CA SER A 164 -0.58 8.70 13.12
C SER A 164 -1.95 9.30 13.43
N ARG A 165 -2.57 8.85 14.51
CA ARG A 165 -3.99 9.12 14.77
C ARG A 165 -4.26 10.58 14.45
N ARG A 166 -5.27 10.84 13.65
CA ARG A 166 -5.83 12.20 13.43
C ARG A 166 -5.88 13.00 14.74
N ASP A 167 -6.10 12.29 15.84
CA ASP A 167 -6.16 12.82 17.18
C ASP A 167 -4.86 13.46 17.67
N SER A 168 -3.69 12.97 17.29
CA SER A 168 -2.43 13.55 17.78
C SER A 168 -2.15 14.93 17.18
N PHE A 169 -2.42 15.09 15.87
CA PHE A 169 -2.21 16.38 15.21
C PHE A 169 -3.36 17.35 15.52
N ALA A 170 -4.61 16.88 15.51
CA ALA A 170 -5.75 17.67 15.93
C ALA A 170 -5.64 18.06 17.42
N THR A 171 -5.08 17.20 18.26
CA THR A 171 -4.85 17.50 19.69
C THR A 171 -3.73 18.52 19.87
N LEU A 172 -2.65 18.44 19.08
CA LEU A 172 -1.57 19.43 19.10
C LEU A 172 -2.02 20.81 18.56
N LEU A 173 -2.93 20.82 17.60
CA LEU A 173 -3.46 22.05 17.01
C LEU A 173 -4.73 22.58 17.73
N ARG A 174 -5.36 21.80 18.61
CA ARG A 174 -6.54 22.23 19.39
C ARG A 174 -6.36 23.59 20.08
N PRO A 175 -5.22 23.90 20.71
CA PRO A 175 -5.04 25.22 21.30
C PRO A 175 -5.13 26.35 20.28
N TYR A 176 -4.53 26.16 19.10
CA TYR A 176 -4.50 27.17 18.03
C TYR A 176 -5.85 27.30 17.32
N VAL A 177 -6.58 26.20 17.13
CA VAL A 177 -7.91 26.22 16.53
C VAL A 177 -8.93 26.85 17.49
N ARG A 178 -8.83 26.64 18.80
CA ARG A 178 -9.68 27.31 19.79
C ARG A 178 -9.42 28.83 19.83
N GLN A 179 -8.17 29.25 19.79
CA GLN A 179 -7.84 30.69 19.72
C GLN A 179 -8.37 31.35 18.44
N ALA A 180 -8.43 30.63 17.33
CA ALA A 180 -8.98 31.14 16.07
C ALA A 180 -10.51 31.20 16.06
N GLN A 181 -11.21 30.49 16.97
CA GLN A 181 -12.67 30.51 17.11
C GLN A 181 -13.16 31.54 18.16
N GLU A 182 -12.29 32.03 19.02
CA GLU A 182 -12.63 33.15 19.88
C GLU A 182 -12.61 34.44 19.04
N PRO A 183 -13.71 35.24 19.05
CA PRO A 183 -13.72 36.51 18.34
C PRO A 183 -12.57 37.34 18.88
N TRP A 184 -11.68 37.75 17.98
CA TRP A 184 -10.57 38.62 18.30
C TRP A 184 -11.15 39.89 18.92
N GLN A 185 -10.88 40.14 20.22
CA GLN A 185 -11.21 41.40 20.88
C GLN A 185 -9.95 42.30 20.81
N PRO A 186 -10.01 43.42 20.09
CA PRO A 186 -8.92 44.38 20.14
C PRO A 186 -8.79 44.92 21.55
N ALA A 187 -7.56 44.98 22.04
CA ALA A 187 -7.18 45.63 23.27
C ALA A 187 -7.30 47.16 23.15
#